data_cfe84e14d4d8ea056efbd61956ccce38
#
_entry.id   cfe84e14d4d8ea056efbd61956ccce38
#
_cell.length_a   1.000
_cell.length_b   1.000
_cell.length_c   1.000
_cell.angle_alpha   90.00
_cell.angle_beta   90.00
_cell.angle_gamma   90.00
#
_symmetry.space_group_name_H-M   'P 1'
#
loop_
_entity.id
_entity.type
_entity.pdbx_description
1 polymer ?
#
loop_
_entity_poly.entity_id
_entity_poly.type
_entity_poly.pdbx_seq_one_letter_code
_entity_poly.pdbx_strand_id
1 'polypeptide(L)'
;GNVLRSMWERGWSFIKKAGTVILLSTIVIWFTTYFGFVDGQFRMLEDMEIDHSILAGIGNAIAWIFTPLGWSDLAPADAWKSAVAAITGLVAKENVVGTFGILYGFAEVAEDGAEIWGNLAGSMTPVAAYSFLVFNLLCAPCFAAMGAIKREMNNAKWFWFAIGYQCGLAYVVSLCIYQIGMLITTGAFGIGTAAAFLLLAGFLYLLFRPYKESKTLRVNTRKLAGAK
;
A
#
# COMPACT_ATOMS: atom_id res chain seq x y z
N GLY A 1 9.37 28.79 26.91
CA GLY A 1 9.84 29.26 25.60
C GLY A 1 10.60 28.21 24.84
N ASN A 2 11.59 27.54 25.47
CA ASN A 2 12.50 26.60 24.79
C ASN A 2 11.79 25.34 24.27
N VAL A 3 10.79 24.81 24.97
CA VAL A 3 10.03 23.62 24.55
C VAL A 3 9.23 23.94 23.29
N LEU A 4 8.50 25.05 23.26
CA LEU A 4 7.72 25.49 22.10
C LEU A 4 8.60 25.75 20.89
N ARG A 5 9.78 26.36 21.09
CA ARG A 5 10.75 26.58 20.03
C ARG A 5 11.27 25.28 19.43
N SER A 6 11.68 24.31 20.29
CA SER A 6 12.14 22.99 19.84
C SER A 6 11.04 22.22 19.11
N MET A 7 9.80 22.30 19.58
CA MET A 7 8.64 21.70 18.92
C MET A 7 8.43 22.32 17.53
N TRP A 8 8.46 23.65 17.43
CA TRP A 8 8.31 24.35 16.17
C TRP A 8 9.43 24.03 15.17
N GLU A 9 10.69 24.04 15.60
CA GLU A 9 11.84 23.71 14.74
C GLU A 9 11.76 22.28 14.18
N ARG A 10 11.37 21.30 15.03
CA ARG A 10 11.16 19.91 14.61
C ARG A 10 9.96 19.77 13.67
N GLY A 11 8.82 20.39 14.00
CA GLY A 11 7.63 20.39 13.18
C GLY A 11 7.88 21.03 11.80
N TRP A 12 8.52 22.17 11.75
CA TRP A 12 8.89 22.86 10.51
C TRP A 12 9.86 22.05 9.65
N SER A 13 10.84 21.41 10.27
CA SER A 13 11.77 20.52 9.56
C SER A 13 11.05 19.30 8.98
N PHE A 14 10.05 18.76 9.68
CA PHE A 14 9.23 17.66 9.17
C PHE A 14 8.37 18.11 7.99
N ILE A 15 7.67 19.25 8.11
CA ILE A 15 6.82 19.81 7.04
C ILE A 15 7.63 20.08 5.77
N LYS A 16 8.82 20.68 5.89
CA LYS A 16 9.71 20.90 4.74
C LYS A 16 10.07 19.60 4.03
N LYS A 17 10.47 18.59 4.78
CA LYS A 17 10.88 17.29 4.21
C LYS A 17 9.71 16.55 3.60
N ALA A 18 8.58 16.47 4.31
CA ALA A 18 7.36 15.83 3.82
C ALA A 18 6.85 16.52 2.55
N GLY A 19 6.75 17.84 2.56
CA GLY A 19 6.31 18.63 1.41
C GLY A 19 7.21 18.44 0.18
N THR A 20 8.53 18.39 0.36
CA THR A 20 9.46 18.13 -0.75
C THR A 20 9.27 16.73 -1.34
N VAL A 21 9.11 15.71 -0.49
CA VAL A 21 8.88 14.33 -0.95
C VAL A 21 7.54 14.22 -1.68
N ILE A 22 6.47 14.79 -1.12
CA ILE A 22 5.14 14.77 -1.73
C ILE A 22 5.18 15.48 -3.09
N LEU A 23 5.74 16.69 -3.16
CA LEU A 23 5.85 17.45 -4.40
C LEU A 23 6.62 16.67 -5.49
N LEU A 24 7.77 16.12 -5.14
CA LEU A 24 8.58 15.34 -6.10
C LEU A 24 7.82 14.10 -6.56
N SER A 25 7.18 13.38 -5.65
CA SER A 25 6.39 12.19 -5.98
C SER A 25 5.20 12.53 -6.87
N THR A 26 4.52 13.65 -6.60
CA THR A 26 3.39 14.10 -7.44
C THR A 26 3.86 14.44 -8.87
N ILE A 27 5.00 15.10 -9.02
CA ILE A 27 5.58 15.38 -10.33
C ILE A 27 5.91 14.08 -11.08
N VAL A 28 6.51 13.09 -10.41
CA VAL A 28 6.85 11.79 -11.01
C VAL A 28 5.57 11.04 -11.42
N ILE A 29 4.55 10.98 -10.56
CA ILE A 29 3.28 10.34 -10.88
C ILE A 29 2.60 11.05 -12.05
N TRP A 30 2.53 12.37 -12.02
CA TRP A 30 1.98 13.15 -13.13
C TRP A 30 2.69 12.83 -14.46
N PHE A 31 4.02 12.88 -14.45
CA PHE A 31 4.81 12.56 -15.65
C PHE A 31 4.53 11.14 -16.16
N THR A 32 4.55 10.14 -15.29
CA THR A 32 4.32 8.74 -15.66
C THR A 32 2.89 8.46 -16.09
N THR A 33 1.92 9.26 -15.66
CA THR A 33 0.51 9.15 -16.08
C THR A 33 0.27 9.75 -17.46
N TYR A 34 0.83 10.93 -17.72
CA TYR A 34 0.53 11.67 -18.95
C TYR A 34 1.54 11.45 -20.08
N PHE A 35 2.60 10.69 -19.86
CA PHE A 35 3.57 10.32 -20.90
C PHE A 35 3.57 8.82 -21.14
N GLY A 36 3.64 8.43 -22.41
CA GLY A 36 3.65 7.03 -22.82
C GLY A 36 4.12 6.83 -24.25
N PHE A 37 4.01 5.58 -24.68
CA PHE A 37 4.38 5.18 -26.03
C PHE A 37 3.12 4.80 -26.82
N VAL A 38 2.77 5.60 -27.84
CA VAL A 38 1.69 5.32 -28.77
C VAL A 38 2.28 5.29 -30.17
N ASP A 39 1.99 4.25 -30.95
CA ASP A 39 2.52 4.02 -32.29
C ASP A 39 4.06 4.10 -32.41
N GLY A 40 4.77 3.70 -31.34
CA GLY A 40 6.23 3.73 -31.28
C GLY A 40 6.84 5.12 -31.04
N GLN A 41 6.02 6.15 -30.82
CA GLN A 41 6.46 7.51 -30.49
C GLN A 41 6.20 7.82 -29.02
N PHE A 42 7.20 8.40 -28.36
CA PHE A 42 7.05 8.92 -27.01
C PHE A 42 6.40 10.31 -27.08
N ARG A 43 5.20 10.43 -26.53
CA ARG A 43 4.46 11.70 -26.53
C ARG A 43 3.61 11.86 -25.27
N MET A 44 3.12 13.07 -25.06
CA MET A 44 2.09 13.34 -24.09
C MET A 44 0.79 12.72 -24.54
N LEU A 45 0.12 11.99 -23.65
CA LEU A 45 -1.12 11.26 -23.91
C LEU A 45 -2.32 12.18 -23.69
N GLU A 46 -3.38 11.93 -24.46
CA GLU A 46 -4.71 12.49 -24.21
C GLU A 46 -5.45 11.63 -23.16
N ASP A 47 -6.51 12.18 -22.55
CA ASP A 47 -7.23 11.52 -21.46
C ASP A 47 -7.80 10.12 -21.83
N MET A 48 -8.05 9.88 -23.12
CA MET A 48 -8.51 8.58 -23.62
C MET A 48 -7.38 7.56 -23.84
N GLU A 49 -6.12 7.94 -23.76
CA GLU A 49 -4.96 7.11 -24.07
C GLU A 49 -4.15 6.71 -22.81
N ILE A 50 -4.69 6.94 -21.63
CA ILE A 50 -4.02 6.67 -20.33
C ILE A 50 -3.60 5.20 -20.20
N ASP A 51 -4.29 4.28 -20.87
CA ASP A 51 -3.94 2.86 -20.90
C ASP A 51 -2.57 2.57 -21.54
N HIS A 52 -2.04 3.51 -22.35
CA HIS A 52 -0.71 3.45 -22.97
C HIS A 52 0.37 4.22 -22.18
N SER A 53 0.03 4.71 -20.97
CA SER A 53 0.96 5.44 -20.13
C SER A 53 2.08 4.54 -19.58
N ILE A 54 3.20 5.16 -19.23
CA ILE A 54 4.27 4.46 -18.49
C ILE A 54 3.72 3.84 -17.20
N LEU A 55 2.83 4.56 -16.52
CA LEU A 55 2.19 4.11 -15.30
C LEU A 55 1.31 2.88 -15.52
N ALA A 56 0.55 2.82 -16.62
CA ALA A 56 -0.23 1.65 -17.02
C ALA A 56 0.68 0.44 -17.31
N GLY A 57 1.81 0.68 -17.98
CA GLY A 57 2.83 -0.36 -18.21
C GLY A 57 3.37 -0.96 -16.93
N ILE A 58 3.73 -0.12 -15.96
CA ILE A 58 4.17 -0.57 -14.63
C ILE A 58 3.03 -1.29 -13.91
N GLY A 59 1.81 -0.73 -13.93
CA GLY A 59 0.63 -1.33 -13.32
C GLY A 59 0.35 -2.73 -13.85
N ASN A 60 0.38 -2.91 -15.17
CA ASN A 60 0.19 -4.22 -15.81
C ASN A 60 1.29 -5.22 -15.43
N ALA A 61 2.54 -4.79 -15.33
CA ALA A 61 3.65 -5.65 -14.95
C ALA A 61 3.52 -6.23 -13.52
N ILE A 62 2.83 -5.52 -12.63
CA ILE A 62 2.66 -5.92 -11.23
C ILE A 62 1.24 -6.37 -10.86
N ALA A 63 0.25 -6.13 -11.73
CA ALA A 63 -1.16 -6.45 -11.46
C ALA A 63 -1.38 -7.93 -11.09
N TRP A 64 -0.59 -8.84 -11.66
CA TRP A 64 -0.67 -10.27 -11.37
C TRP A 64 -0.42 -10.61 -9.88
N ILE A 65 0.37 -9.78 -9.17
CA ILE A 65 0.63 -9.95 -7.72
C ILE A 65 -0.66 -9.74 -6.93
N PHE A 66 -1.53 -8.85 -7.40
CA PHE A 66 -2.77 -8.47 -6.71
C PHE A 66 -4.01 -9.26 -7.18
N THR A 67 -3.88 -10.04 -8.25
CA THR A 67 -4.96 -10.92 -8.75
C THR A 67 -5.55 -11.82 -7.66
N PRO A 68 -4.75 -12.46 -6.77
CA PRO A 68 -5.31 -13.30 -5.71
C PRO A 68 -6.12 -12.54 -4.64
N LEU A 69 -5.98 -11.21 -4.57
CA LEU A 69 -6.73 -10.32 -3.68
C LEU A 69 -8.07 -9.89 -4.28
N GLY A 70 -8.33 -10.27 -5.54
CA GLY A 70 -9.58 -10.03 -6.24
C GLY A 70 -9.78 -8.61 -6.74
N TRP A 71 -8.76 -7.77 -6.71
CA TRP A 71 -8.90 -6.40 -7.18
C TRP A 71 -9.19 -6.39 -8.68
N SER A 72 -10.30 -5.75 -9.02
CA SER A 72 -10.88 -5.77 -10.37
C SER A 72 -11.37 -7.17 -10.82
N ASP A 73 -11.98 -7.93 -9.90
CA ASP A 73 -12.53 -9.27 -10.15
C ASP A 73 -13.68 -9.28 -11.16
N LEU A 74 -14.42 -8.17 -11.31
CA LEU A 74 -15.47 -7.99 -12.31
C LEU A 74 -14.92 -7.48 -13.66
N ALA A 75 -13.78 -6.81 -13.66
CA ALA A 75 -13.13 -6.26 -14.85
C ALA A 75 -11.62 -6.55 -14.83
N PRO A 76 -11.18 -7.79 -15.16
CA PRO A 76 -9.76 -8.17 -15.09
C PRO A 76 -8.83 -7.30 -15.97
N ALA A 77 -9.35 -6.71 -17.03
CA ALA A 77 -8.60 -5.77 -17.87
C ALA A 77 -8.19 -4.50 -17.11
N ASP A 78 -8.95 -4.12 -16.07
CA ASP A 78 -8.70 -2.95 -15.24
C ASP A 78 -7.85 -3.24 -13.99
N ALA A 79 -7.34 -4.46 -13.83
CA ALA A 79 -6.55 -4.86 -12.67
C ALA A 79 -5.33 -3.98 -12.44
N TRP A 80 -4.74 -3.45 -13.51
CA TRP A 80 -3.62 -2.52 -13.42
C TRP A 80 -4.00 -1.20 -12.75
N LYS A 81 -5.25 -0.72 -12.90
CA LYS A 81 -5.75 0.52 -12.26
C LYS A 81 -5.74 0.39 -10.74
N SER A 82 -6.23 -0.74 -10.24
CA SER A 82 -6.21 -1.05 -8.79
C SER A 82 -4.77 -1.21 -8.26
N ALA A 83 -3.89 -1.85 -9.02
CA ALA A 83 -2.48 -1.99 -8.65
C ALA A 83 -1.77 -0.62 -8.57
N VAL A 84 -2.01 0.24 -9.55
CA VAL A 84 -1.50 1.62 -9.57
C VAL A 84 -2.04 2.42 -8.39
N ALA A 85 -3.35 2.36 -8.14
CA ALA A 85 -3.97 3.08 -7.02
C ALA A 85 -3.39 2.64 -5.67
N ALA A 86 -3.07 1.35 -5.48
CA ALA A 86 -2.41 0.87 -4.28
C ALA A 86 -0.98 1.40 -4.13
N ILE A 87 -0.22 1.51 -5.22
CA ILE A 87 1.15 2.05 -5.19
C ILE A 87 1.15 3.56 -4.95
N THR A 88 0.28 4.31 -5.62
CA THR A 88 0.13 5.74 -5.38
C THR A 88 -0.33 6.03 -3.95
N GLY A 89 -1.14 5.15 -3.36
CA GLY A 89 -1.49 5.18 -1.95
C GLY A 89 -0.30 5.04 -0.99
N LEU A 90 0.82 4.44 -1.41
CA LEU A 90 2.06 4.45 -0.61
C LEU A 90 2.73 5.84 -0.58
N VAL A 91 2.49 6.66 -1.59
CA VAL A 91 2.98 8.05 -1.60
C VAL A 91 2.15 8.91 -0.68
N ALA A 92 0.82 8.89 -0.89
CA ALA A 92 -0.16 9.63 -0.10
C ALA A 92 -1.48 8.85 -0.14
N LYS A 93 -1.93 8.33 0.99
CA LYS A 93 -3.11 7.45 1.05
C LYS A 93 -4.40 8.17 0.65
N GLU A 94 -4.47 9.46 0.88
CA GLU A 94 -5.55 10.34 0.44
C GLU A 94 -5.66 10.46 -1.09
N ASN A 95 -4.58 10.21 -1.81
CA ASN A 95 -4.56 10.30 -3.28
C ASN A 95 -5.15 9.07 -3.99
N VAL A 96 -5.52 8.01 -3.28
CA VAL A 96 -6.09 6.80 -3.88
C VAL A 96 -7.35 7.11 -4.68
N VAL A 97 -8.26 7.91 -4.11
CA VAL A 97 -9.51 8.32 -4.75
C VAL A 97 -9.23 9.17 -6.00
N GLY A 98 -8.36 10.16 -5.88
CA GLY A 98 -7.93 10.98 -7.02
C GLY A 98 -7.23 10.17 -8.11
N THR A 99 -6.45 9.16 -7.75
CA THR A 99 -5.82 8.25 -8.72
C THR A 99 -6.86 7.47 -9.50
N PHE A 100 -7.85 6.87 -8.83
CA PHE A 100 -8.95 6.21 -9.53
C PHE A 100 -9.71 7.18 -10.44
N GLY A 101 -9.92 8.42 -9.99
CA GLY A 101 -10.54 9.46 -10.82
C GLY A 101 -9.81 9.65 -12.14
N ILE A 102 -8.51 9.92 -12.08
CA ILE A 102 -7.68 10.09 -13.27
C ILE A 102 -7.71 8.83 -14.15
N LEU A 103 -7.57 7.63 -13.55
CA LEU A 103 -7.55 6.36 -14.29
C LEU A 103 -8.90 5.98 -14.92
N TYR A 104 -10.01 6.56 -14.47
CA TYR A 104 -11.32 6.43 -15.08
C TYR A 104 -11.71 7.63 -15.97
N GLY A 105 -10.78 8.56 -16.22
CA GLY A 105 -10.96 9.68 -17.15
C GLY A 105 -11.72 10.87 -16.57
N PHE A 106 -11.74 11.04 -15.25
CA PHE A 106 -12.31 12.23 -14.62
C PHE A 106 -11.22 13.27 -14.37
N ALA A 107 -11.45 14.50 -14.85
CA ALA A 107 -10.49 15.60 -14.69
C ALA A 107 -10.37 16.04 -13.21
N GLU A 108 -11.48 16.02 -12.48
CA GLU A 108 -11.54 16.31 -11.05
C GLU A 108 -12.50 15.33 -10.37
N VAL A 109 -12.15 14.89 -9.17
CA VAL A 109 -12.97 14.00 -8.34
C VAL A 109 -13.07 14.62 -6.95
N ALA A 110 -14.30 14.69 -6.43
CA ALA A 110 -14.52 15.13 -5.07
C ALA A 110 -13.85 14.18 -4.04
N GLU A 111 -13.54 14.67 -2.84
CA GLU A 111 -12.88 13.87 -1.79
C GLU A 111 -13.70 12.62 -1.40
N ASP A 112 -15.02 12.67 -1.55
CA ASP A 112 -15.92 11.54 -1.29
C ASP A 112 -15.99 10.53 -2.45
N GLY A 113 -15.42 10.86 -3.62
CA GLY A 113 -15.33 9.99 -4.77
C GLY A 113 -16.67 9.69 -5.46
N ALA A 114 -17.67 10.52 -5.28
CA ALA A 114 -19.03 10.25 -5.77
C ALA A 114 -19.10 9.94 -7.27
N GLU A 115 -18.22 10.57 -8.07
CA GLU A 115 -18.17 10.42 -9.52
C GLU A 115 -17.66 9.05 -9.98
N ILE A 116 -16.78 8.42 -9.19
CA ILE A 116 -16.11 7.17 -9.56
C ILE A 116 -16.81 5.91 -9.04
N TRP A 117 -17.78 6.04 -8.12
CA TRP A 117 -18.42 4.87 -7.50
C TRP A 117 -19.07 3.93 -8.50
N GLY A 118 -19.69 4.46 -9.56
CA GLY A 118 -20.29 3.65 -10.61
C GLY A 118 -19.27 2.79 -11.33
N ASN A 119 -18.13 3.37 -11.73
CA ASN A 119 -17.05 2.66 -12.41
C ASN A 119 -16.38 1.64 -11.47
N LEU A 120 -16.17 2.01 -10.22
CA LEU A 120 -15.57 1.14 -9.23
C LEU A 120 -16.47 -0.06 -8.92
N ALA A 121 -17.78 0.14 -8.78
CA ALA A 121 -18.76 -0.94 -8.59
C ALA A 121 -18.88 -1.86 -9.80
N GLY A 122 -18.58 -1.36 -11.00
CA GLY A 122 -18.49 -2.17 -12.22
C GLY A 122 -17.19 -2.97 -12.34
N SER A 123 -16.12 -2.55 -11.66
CA SER A 123 -14.80 -3.18 -11.78
C SER A 123 -14.50 -4.18 -10.67
N MET A 124 -15.08 -4.05 -9.49
CA MET A 124 -14.80 -4.94 -8.35
C MET A 124 -16.02 -5.20 -7.46
N THR A 125 -16.09 -6.40 -6.90
CA THR A 125 -17.12 -6.77 -5.92
C THR A 125 -16.92 -6.00 -4.60
N PRO A 126 -17.96 -5.85 -3.75
CA PRO A 126 -17.83 -5.26 -2.42
C PRO A 126 -16.79 -5.94 -1.55
N VAL A 127 -16.61 -7.25 -1.70
CA VAL A 127 -15.58 -8.02 -0.97
C VAL A 127 -14.18 -7.65 -1.45
N ALA A 128 -13.99 -7.51 -2.76
CA ALA A 128 -12.74 -7.06 -3.35
C ALA A 128 -12.41 -5.62 -2.95
N ALA A 129 -13.39 -4.72 -2.97
CA ALA A 129 -13.24 -3.34 -2.50
C ALA A 129 -12.83 -3.28 -1.03
N TYR A 130 -13.44 -4.10 -0.18
CA TYR A 130 -13.08 -4.18 1.23
C TYR A 130 -11.65 -4.72 1.43
N SER A 131 -11.26 -5.76 0.66
CA SER A 131 -9.88 -6.27 0.63
C SER A 131 -8.89 -5.17 0.24
N PHE A 132 -9.20 -4.36 -0.78
CA PHE A 132 -8.39 -3.24 -1.23
C PHE A 132 -8.22 -2.18 -0.15
N LEU A 133 -9.30 -1.79 0.52
CA LEU A 133 -9.27 -0.80 1.61
C LEU A 133 -8.40 -1.28 2.78
N VAL A 134 -8.56 -2.54 3.19
CA VAL A 134 -7.77 -3.13 4.29
C VAL A 134 -6.30 -3.21 3.92
N PHE A 135 -5.97 -3.57 2.68
CA PHE A 135 -4.59 -3.55 2.21
C PHE A 135 -3.98 -2.15 2.35
N ASN A 136 -4.65 -1.13 1.83
CA ASN A 136 -4.16 0.24 1.89
C ASN A 136 -4.05 0.76 3.34
N LEU A 137 -4.92 0.31 4.24
CA LEU A 137 -4.88 0.68 5.65
C LEU A 137 -3.66 0.07 6.35
N LEU A 138 -3.41 -1.23 6.14
CA LEU A 138 -2.38 -2.01 6.85
C LEU A 138 -0.99 -1.93 6.19
N CYS A 139 -0.92 -1.63 4.90
CA CYS A 139 0.33 -1.55 4.16
C CYS A 139 1.25 -0.47 4.73
N ALA A 140 2.50 -0.48 4.28
CA ALA A 140 3.52 0.48 4.72
C ALA A 140 2.98 1.92 4.75
N PRO A 141 3.42 2.74 5.71
CA PRO A 141 3.02 4.14 5.77
C PRO A 141 3.59 4.93 4.58
N CYS A 142 3.11 6.15 4.36
CA CYS A 142 3.57 7.00 3.27
C CYS A 142 5.09 7.26 3.32
N PHE A 143 5.68 7.63 2.20
CA PHE A 143 7.13 7.84 2.08
C PHE A 143 7.69 8.84 3.09
N ALA A 144 6.91 9.87 3.45
CA ALA A 144 7.30 10.83 4.47
C ALA A 144 7.47 10.15 5.85
N ALA A 145 6.52 9.31 6.24
CA ALA A 145 6.59 8.55 7.48
C ALA A 145 7.68 7.46 7.43
N MET A 146 7.86 6.79 6.29
CA MET A 146 8.99 5.85 6.10
C MET A 146 10.34 6.55 6.28
N GLY A 147 10.49 7.78 5.79
CA GLY A 147 11.69 8.59 6.00
C GLY A 147 11.94 8.90 7.49
N ALA A 148 10.89 9.16 8.27
CA ALA A 148 10.99 9.36 9.71
C ALA A 148 11.37 8.05 10.43
N ILE A 149 10.71 6.94 10.13
CA ILE A 149 11.01 5.62 10.69
C ILE A 149 12.47 5.22 10.41
N LYS A 150 12.95 5.41 9.18
CA LYS A 150 14.34 5.12 8.81
C LYS A 150 15.34 5.89 9.68
N ARG A 151 15.05 7.16 9.97
CA ARG A 151 15.90 8.00 10.80
C ARG A 151 15.89 7.56 12.25
N GLU A 152 14.72 7.24 12.82
CA GLU A 152 14.59 6.80 14.21
C GLU A 152 15.18 5.41 14.44
N MET A 153 15.00 4.48 13.50
CA MET A 153 15.56 3.13 13.62
C MET A 153 17.08 3.08 13.49
N ASN A 154 17.69 4.06 12.81
CA ASN A 154 19.13 4.15 12.54
C ASN A 154 19.80 2.82 12.11
N ASN A 155 19.02 1.91 11.54
CA ASN A 155 19.45 0.61 11.07
C ASN A 155 18.65 0.20 9.82
N ALA A 156 19.33 0.21 8.67
CA ALA A 156 18.70 -0.08 7.38
C ALA A 156 18.09 -1.49 7.30
N LYS A 157 18.72 -2.49 7.93
CA LYS A 157 18.23 -3.88 7.92
C LYS A 157 16.88 -4.02 8.63
N TRP A 158 16.76 -3.42 9.81
CA TRP A 158 15.50 -3.45 10.56
C TRP A 158 14.42 -2.57 9.94
N PHE A 159 14.82 -1.46 9.31
CA PHE A 159 13.90 -0.62 8.55
C PHE A 159 13.25 -1.40 7.40
N TRP A 160 14.04 -2.05 6.53
CA TRP A 160 13.50 -2.83 5.43
C TRP A 160 12.70 -4.05 5.90
N PHE A 161 13.10 -4.67 7.02
CA PHE A 161 12.32 -5.73 7.63
C PHE A 161 10.95 -5.23 8.11
N ALA A 162 10.88 -4.08 8.76
CA ALA A 162 9.62 -3.50 9.23
C ALA A 162 8.67 -3.17 8.06
N ILE A 163 9.17 -2.55 7.00
CA ILE A 163 8.37 -2.24 5.80
C ILE A 163 7.89 -3.53 5.12
N GLY A 164 8.78 -4.49 4.90
CA GLY A 164 8.43 -5.78 4.31
C GLY A 164 7.41 -6.56 5.15
N TYR A 165 7.55 -6.53 6.47
CA TYR A 165 6.59 -7.14 7.40
C TYR A 165 5.19 -6.49 7.28
N GLN A 166 5.11 -5.16 7.26
CA GLN A 166 3.84 -4.44 7.11
C GLN A 166 3.15 -4.75 5.78
N CYS A 167 3.89 -4.69 4.67
CA CYS A 167 3.35 -5.02 3.35
C CYS A 167 2.92 -6.49 3.26
N GLY A 168 3.73 -7.41 3.79
CA GLY A 168 3.40 -8.84 3.81
C GLY A 168 2.17 -9.14 4.66
N LEU A 169 2.07 -8.52 5.84
CA LEU A 169 0.90 -8.66 6.72
C LEU A 169 -0.36 -8.11 6.02
N ALA A 170 -0.27 -6.92 5.42
CA ALA A 170 -1.38 -6.33 4.67
C ALA A 170 -1.85 -7.24 3.54
N TYR A 171 -0.91 -7.82 2.79
CA TYR A 171 -1.21 -8.76 1.71
C TYR A 171 -1.93 -10.01 2.22
N VAL A 172 -1.42 -10.65 3.27
CA VAL A 172 -2.01 -11.86 3.85
C VAL A 172 -3.41 -11.60 4.40
N VAL A 173 -3.61 -10.50 5.13
CA VAL A 173 -4.92 -10.15 5.69
C VAL A 173 -5.92 -9.87 4.57
N SER A 174 -5.54 -9.09 3.56
CA SER A 174 -6.40 -8.78 2.41
C SER A 174 -6.74 -10.02 1.59
N LEU A 175 -5.77 -10.92 1.39
CA LEU A 175 -5.99 -12.22 0.75
C LEU A 175 -7.04 -13.05 1.52
N CYS A 176 -6.90 -13.15 2.84
CA CYS A 176 -7.86 -13.86 3.68
C CYS A 176 -9.25 -13.25 3.59
N ILE A 177 -9.36 -11.93 3.63
CA ILE A 177 -10.65 -11.22 3.51
C ILE A 177 -11.31 -11.53 2.17
N TYR A 178 -10.59 -11.40 1.07
CA TYR A 178 -11.15 -11.66 -0.25
C TYR A 178 -11.55 -13.12 -0.43
N GLN A 179 -10.65 -14.04 -0.18
CA GLN A 179 -10.86 -15.47 -0.43
C GLN A 179 -11.94 -16.07 0.48
N ILE A 180 -11.97 -15.71 1.75
CA ILE A 180 -12.99 -16.17 2.69
C ILE A 180 -14.32 -15.44 2.41
N GLY A 181 -14.30 -14.16 2.10
CA GLY A 181 -15.48 -13.40 1.74
C GLY A 181 -16.16 -13.94 0.48
N MET A 182 -15.38 -14.28 -0.55
CA MET A 182 -15.90 -14.93 -1.76
C MET A 182 -16.45 -16.32 -1.49
N LEU A 183 -15.82 -17.11 -0.62
CA LEU A 183 -16.35 -18.40 -0.21
C LEU A 183 -17.73 -18.27 0.46
N ILE A 184 -17.92 -17.25 1.31
CA ILE A 184 -19.19 -17.02 2.02
C ILE A 184 -20.27 -16.50 1.05
N THR A 185 -19.92 -15.64 0.10
CA THR A 185 -20.89 -14.99 -0.79
C THR A 185 -21.26 -15.84 -2.00
N THR A 186 -20.29 -16.56 -2.57
CA THR A 186 -20.50 -17.34 -3.82
C THR A 186 -20.41 -18.84 -3.63
N GLY A 187 -19.90 -19.32 -2.47
CA GLY A 187 -19.63 -20.74 -2.22
C GLY A 187 -18.46 -21.31 -3.03
N ALA A 188 -17.73 -20.48 -3.78
CA ALA A 188 -16.63 -20.92 -4.63
C ALA A 188 -15.38 -21.25 -3.78
N PHE A 189 -14.98 -22.52 -3.80
CA PHE A 189 -13.75 -22.97 -3.15
C PHE A 189 -12.63 -23.16 -4.18
N GLY A 190 -11.53 -22.47 -4.02
CA GLY A 190 -10.39 -22.52 -4.94
C GLY A 190 -9.05 -22.70 -4.21
N ILE A 191 -7.98 -22.76 -5.00
CA ILE A 191 -6.59 -22.85 -4.48
C ILE A 191 -6.28 -21.64 -3.57
N GLY A 192 -6.76 -20.45 -3.94
CA GLY A 192 -6.59 -19.24 -3.13
C GLY A 192 -7.28 -19.35 -1.77
N THR A 193 -8.47 -19.95 -1.70
CA THR A 193 -9.21 -20.18 -0.44
C THR A 193 -8.45 -21.14 0.47
N ALA A 194 -7.88 -22.24 -0.09
CA ALA A 194 -7.07 -23.17 0.67
C ALA A 194 -5.80 -22.47 1.23
N ALA A 195 -5.13 -21.65 0.41
CA ALA A 195 -3.98 -20.87 0.84
C ALA A 195 -4.35 -19.87 1.95
N ALA A 196 -5.49 -19.19 1.84
CA ALA A 196 -5.98 -18.26 2.88
C ALA A 196 -6.21 -18.97 4.22
N PHE A 197 -6.82 -20.16 4.22
CA PHE A 197 -7.02 -20.94 5.46
C PHE A 197 -5.68 -21.39 6.06
N LEU A 198 -4.72 -21.82 5.26
CA LEU A 198 -3.38 -22.19 5.75
C LEU A 198 -2.66 -21.00 6.38
N LEU A 199 -2.72 -19.84 5.73
CA LEU A 199 -2.12 -18.60 6.25
C LEU A 199 -2.80 -18.14 7.53
N LEU A 200 -4.14 -18.20 7.59
CA LEU A 200 -4.91 -17.88 8.79
C LEU A 200 -4.56 -18.81 9.96
N ALA A 201 -4.50 -20.12 9.70
CA ALA A 201 -4.10 -21.09 10.72
C ALA A 201 -2.67 -20.86 11.20
N GLY A 202 -1.74 -20.55 10.28
CA GLY A 202 -0.36 -20.17 10.63
C GLY A 202 -0.30 -18.91 11.47
N PHE A 203 -1.10 -17.90 11.14
CA PHE A 203 -1.17 -16.65 11.90
C PHE A 203 -1.74 -16.88 13.31
N LEU A 204 -2.83 -17.65 13.44
CA LEU A 204 -3.40 -18.03 14.73
C LEU A 204 -2.39 -18.85 15.57
N TYR A 205 -1.69 -19.80 14.94
CA TYR A 205 -0.63 -20.55 15.63
C TYR A 205 0.47 -19.64 16.18
N LEU A 206 0.93 -18.66 15.38
CA LEU A 206 1.94 -17.69 15.83
C LEU A 206 1.42 -16.79 16.96
N LEU A 207 0.14 -16.41 16.93
CA LEU A 207 -0.50 -15.57 17.94
C LEU A 207 -0.63 -16.30 19.29
N PHE A 208 -1.01 -17.57 19.26
CA PHE A 208 -1.21 -18.37 20.48
C PHE A 208 0.04 -19.12 20.94
N ARG A 209 1.12 -19.05 20.16
CA ARG A 209 2.39 -19.69 20.55
C ARG A 209 2.97 -19.02 21.77
N PRO A 210 3.28 -19.79 22.86
CA PRO A 210 3.87 -19.23 24.07
C PRO A 210 5.22 -18.57 23.73
N TYR A 211 5.38 -17.32 24.17
CA TYR A 211 6.62 -16.58 23.99
C TYR A 211 7.76 -17.24 24.76
N LYS A 212 8.81 -17.66 24.06
CA LYS A 212 10.06 -18.10 24.69
C LYS A 212 10.99 -16.90 24.82
N GLU A 213 11.17 -16.44 26.04
CA GLU A 213 12.11 -15.36 26.34
C GLU A 213 13.52 -15.72 25.83
N SER A 214 14.09 -14.86 25.01
CA SER A 214 15.45 -15.05 24.52
C SER A 214 16.43 -14.88 25.69
N LYS A 215 17.21 -15.92 25.99
CA LYS A 215 18.23 -15.86 27.05
C LYS A 215 19.32 -14.83 26.78
N THR A 216 19.44 -14.34 25.54
CA THR A 216 20.41 -13.31 25.14
C THR A 216 20.03 -11.90 25.58
N LEU A 217 18.74 -11.66 25.91
CA LEU A 217 18.26 -10.35 26.40
C LEU A 217 18.31 -10.22 27.92
N ARG A 218 18.66 -11.27 28.66
CA ARG A 218 18.94 -11.16 30.09
C ARG A 218 20.23 -10.35 30.25
N VAL A 219 20.09 -9.07 30.54
CA VAL A 219 21.20 -8.24 31.02
C VAL A 219 21.79 -8.96 32.23
N ASN A 220 23.05 -9.34 32.10
CA ASN A 220 23.71 -10.10 33.17
C ASN A 220 24.04 -9.13 34.33
N THR A 221 23.02 -8.84 35.13
CA THR A 221 23.09 -7.91 36.27
C THR A 221 24.22 -8.26 37.27
N ARG A 222 24.70 -9.53 37.26
CA ARG A 222 25.87 -9.94 38.02
C ARG A 222 27.18 -9.30 37.58
N LYS A 223 27.31 -8.97 36.26
CA LYS A 223 28.52 -8.28 35.77
C LYS A 223 28.53 -6.78 36.06
N LEU A 224 27.38 -6.17 36.32
CA LEU A 224 27.27 -4.77 36.69
C LEU A 224 27.51 -4.56 38.22
N ALA A 225 27.27 -5.56 39.06
CA ALA A 225 27.49 -5.50 40.49
C ALA A 225 28.97 -5.73 40.90
N GLY A 226 29.80 -6.27 40.00
CA GLY A 226 31.25 -6.50 40.26
C GLY A 226 32.17 -5.40 39.68
N ALA A 227 31.61 -4.32 39.13
CA ALA A 227 32.35 -3.20 38.57
C ALA A 227 32.23 -1.92 39.44
N LYS A 228 32.29 -2.11 40.78
CA LYS A 228 32.48 -1.00 41.72
C LYS A 228 33.89 -1.04 42.27
#